data_9852affb63e592c3b98d9bb434665d58
#
_entry.id   9852affb63e592c3b98d9bb434665d58
#
_cell.length_a   1.000
_cell.length_b   1.000
_cell.length_c   1.000
_cell.angle_alpha   90.00
_cell.angle_beta   90.00
_cell.angle_gamma   90.00
#
_symmetry.space_group_name_H-M   'P 1'
#
loop_
_entity.id
_entity.type
_entity.pdbx_description
1 polymer ?
#
loop_
_entity_poly.entity_id
_entity_poly.type
_entity_poly.pdbx_seq_one_letter_code
_entity_poly.pdbx_strand_id
1 'polypeptide(L)'
;MLPRLRETTARAHKLGVKIVTGADTSYGPNSVTRIAHEVAAFVEIGMTPLQALQSATTVAAALLGAETRLGAIEAGFEADVVIVERNPLESVGTLQDPLLVISNGRVALNRLTFGKASSPTSP
;
A
#
# COMPACT_ATOMS: atom_id res chain seq x y z
N MET A 1 -14.39 -6.23 5.28
CA MET A 1 -15.12 -6.65 4.06
C MET A 1 -16.21 -7.65 4.44
N LEU A 2 -17.43 -7.40 4.02
CA LEU A 2 -18.58 -8.27 4.30
C LEU A 2 -18.42 -9.64 3.61
N PRO A 3 -18.90 -10.78 4.20
CA PRO A 3 -18.67 -12.12 3.65
C PRO A 3 -19.07 -12.29 2.18
N ARG A 4 -20.21 -11.76 1.78
CA ARG A 4 -20.67 -11.80 0.36
C ARG A 4 -19.75 -11.03 -0.59
N LEU A 5 -19.23 -9.90 -0.15
CA LEU A 5 -18.25 -9.12 -0.94
C LEU A 5 -16.94 -9.89 -1.11
N ARG A 6 -16.48 -10.57 -0.05
CA ARG A 6 -15.28 -11.43 -0.10
C ARG A 6 -15.44 -12.55 -1.13
N GLU A 7 -16.54 -13.26 -1.10
CA GLU A 7 -16.83 -14.33 -2.06
C GLU A 7 -16.90 -13.82 -3.50
N THR A 8 -17.60 -12.71 -3.70
CA THR A 8 -17.74 -12.11 -5.02
C THR A 8 -16.38 -11.65 -5.57
N THR A 9 -15.57 -11.01 -4.75
CA THR A 9 -14.24 -10.54 -5.13
C THR A 9 -13.29 -11.73 -5.39
N ALA A 10 -13.33 -12.75 -4.55
CA ALA A 10 -12.54 -13.97 -4.74
C ALA A 10 -12.91 -14.68 -6.05
N ARG A 11 -14.20 -14.76 -6.35
CA ARG A 11 -14.70 -15.34 -7.59
C ARG A 11 -14.28 -14.53 -8.82
N ALA A 12 -14.39 -13.20 -8.75
CA ALA A 12 -13.95 -12.31 -9.82
C ALA A 12 -12.45 -12.48 -10.08
N HIS A 13 -11.64 -12.56 -9.03
CA HIS A 13 -10.20 -12.82 -9.15
C HIS A 13 -9.91 -14.15 -9.85
N LYS A 14 -10.59 -15.23 -9.45
CA LYS A 14 -10.46 -16.56 -10.09
C LYS A 14 -10.83 -16.55 -11.58
N LEU A 15 -11.77 -15.69 -11.96
CA LEU A 15 -12.20 -15.51 -13.35
C LEU A 15 -11.29 -14.58 -14.16
N GLY A 16 -10.20 -14.07 -13.57
CA GLY A 16 -9.24 -13.21 -14.24
C GLY A 16 -9.65 -11.74 -14.35
N VAL A 17 -10.68 -11.32 -13.62
CA VAL A 17 -11.06 -9.90 -13.55
C VAL A 17 -9.94 -9.13 -12.85
N LYS A 18 -9.51 -8.02 -13.45
CA LYS A 18 -8.54 -7.12 -12.82
C LYS A 18 -9.20 -6.37 -11.67
N ILE A 19 -8.59 -6.48 -10.51
CA ILE A 19 -9.07 -5.87 -9.27
C ILE A 19 -8.05 -4.88 -8.79
N VAL A 20 -8.50 -3.70 -8.41
CA VAL A 20 -7.69 -2.64 -7.81
C VAL A 20 -8.22 -2.28 -6.43
N THR A 21 -7.36 -1.71 -5.60
CA THR A 21 -7.76 -1.20 -4.29
C THR A 21 -8.62 0.04 -4.43
N GLY A 22 -9.59 0.18 -3.52
CA GLY A 22 -10.46 1.35 -3.42
C GLY A 22 -11.02 1.43 -2.02
N ALA A 23 -10.34 2.14 -1.13
CA ALA A 23 -10.66 2.16 0.30
C ALA A 23 -11.97 2.89 0.61
N ASP A 24 -12.47 3.74 -0.31
CA ASP A 24 -13.71 4.50 -0.17
C ASP A 24 -13.88 5.12 1.23
N THR A 25 -12.86 5.85 1.65
CA THR A 25 -12.88 6.52 2.95
C THR A 25 -13.94 7.62 2.96
N SER A 26 -15.02 7.39 3.68
CA SER A 26 -16.06 8.39 3.84
C SER A 26 -15.67 9.49 4.85
N TYR A 27 -16.26 10.64 4.67
CA TYR A 27 -16.00 11.87 5.40
C TYR A 27 -16.40 11.79 6.87
N GLY A 28 -15.51 11.30 7.73
CA GLY A 28 -15.73 11.32 9.17
C GLY A 28 -14.47 10.98 9.94
N PRO A 29 -14.27 11.52 11.14
CA PRO A 29 -13.05 11.33 11.93
C PRO A 29 -12.78 9.86 12.32
N ASN A 30 -13.79 8.99 12.18
CA ASN A 30 -13.70 7.57 12.51
C ASN A 30 -13.63 6.66 11.27
N SER A 31 -13.65 7.21 10.08
CA SER A 31 -13.61 6.45 8.83
C SER A 31 -12.20 6.37 8.28
N VAL A 32 -11.38 5.53 8.90
CA VAL A 32 -9.99 5.31 8.46
C VAL A 32 -9.85 3.91 7.89
N THR A 33 -10.36 3.70 6.67
CA THR A 33 -10.01 2.51 5.91
C THR A 33 -8.68 2.76 5.22
N ARG A 34 -7.65 2.02 5.60
CA ARG A 34 -6.31 2.12 5.00
C ARG A 34 -6.22 1.17 3.82
N ILE A 35 -5.58 1.62 2.74
CA ILE A 35 -5.27 0.76 1.58
C ILE A 35 -4.52 -0.50 2.00
N ALA A 36 -3.63 -0.40 2.99
CA ALA A 36 -2.91 -1.55 3.53
C ALA A 36 -3.82 -2.67 4.06
N HIS A 37 -4.96 -2.33 4.68
CA HIS A 37 -5.95 -3.31 5.13
C HIS A 37 -6.62 -4.02 3.95
N GLU A 38 -6.89 -3.30 2.87
CA GLU A 38 -7.50 -3.87 1.69
C GLU A 38 -6.53 -4.79 0.95
N VAL A 39 -5.27 -4.41 0.82
CA VAL A 39 -4.22 -5.29 0.29
C VAL A 39 -4.12 -6.59 1.09
N ALA A 40 -4.14 -6.51 2.43
CA ALA A 40 -4.16 -7.70 3.29
C ALA A 40 -5.42 -8.55 3.07
N ALA A 41 -6.59 -7.93 2.93
CA ALA A 41 -7.84 -8.63 2.64
C ALA A 41 -7.80 -9.35 1.29
N PHE A 42 -7.15 -8.79 0.28
CA PHE A 42 -6.98 -9.44 -1.02
C PHE A 42 -6.11 -10.69 -0.93
N VAL A 43 -5.09 -10.71 -0.09
CA VAL A 43 -4.32 -11.93 0.19
C VAL A 43 -5.21 -12.99 0.86
N GLU A 44 -6.04 -12.61 1.81
CA GLU A 44 -6.97 -13.53 2.49
C GLU A 44 -7.99 -14.18 1.55
N ILE A 45 -8.39 -13.52 0.49
CA ILE A 45 -9.33 -14.05 -0.51
C ILE A 45 -8.67 -14.84 -1.64
N GLY A 46 -7.35 -14.98 -1.63
CA GLY A 46 -6.63 -15.87 -2.53
C GLY A 46 -5.68 -15.20 -3.52
N MET A 47 -5.48 -13.88 -3.47
CA MET A 47 -4.39 -13.25 -4.22
C MET A 47 -3.04 -13.62 -3.60
N THR A 48 -2.02 -13.77 -4.45
CA THR A 48 -0.65 -13.78 -3.94
C THR A 48 -0.30 -12.40 -3.36
N PRO A 49 0.66 -12.29 -2.42
CA PRO A 49 1.12 -10.99 -1.93
C PRO A 49 1.53 -10.03 -3.04
N LEU A 50 2.19 -10.53 -4.09
CA LEU A 50 2.57 -9.72 -5.25
C LEU A 50 1.33 -9.19 -6.00
N GLN A 51 0.34 -10.04 -6.28
CA GLN A 51 -0.89 -9.61 -6.93
C GLN A 51 -1.64 -8.58 -6.10
N ALA A 52 -1.71 -8.76 -4.80
CA ALA A 52 -2.33 -7.81 -3.89
C ALA A 52 -1.59 -6.45 -3.86
N LEU A 53 -0.26 -6.44 -3.87
CA LEU A 53 0.54 -5.21 -4.01
C LEU A 53 0.31 -4.54 -5.36
N GLN A 54 0.30 -5.30 -6.43
CA GLN A 54 0.06 -4.78 -7.79
C GLN A 54 -1.33 -4.15 -7.92
N SER A 55 -2.33 -4.64 -7.20
CA SER A 55 -3.67 -4.05 -7.19
C SER A 55 -3.70 -2.62 -6.65
N ALA A 56 -2.70 -2.24 -5.85
CA ALA A 56 -2.54 -0.90 -5.28
C ALA A 56 -1.45 -0.07 -5.99
N THR A 57 -0.75 -0.63 -6.96
CA THR A 57 0.39 0.01 -7.62
C THR A 57 0.26 -0.07 -9.14
N THR A 58 0.88 -1.02 -9.79
CA THR A 58 0.94 -1.11 -11.26
C THR A 58 -0.41 -1.34 -11.92
N VAL A 59 -1.25 -2.21 -11.37
CA VAL A 59 -2.59 -2.47 -11.92
C VAL A 59 -3.51 -1.26 -11.73
N ALA A 60 -3.43 -0.60 -10.59
CA ALA A 60 -4.17 0.64 -10.33
C ALA A 60 -3.72 1.77 -11.25
N ALA A 61 -2.42 1.93 -11.47
CA ALA A 61 -1.88 2.91 -12.40
C ALA A 61 -2.38 2.68 -13.84
N ALA A 62 -2.41 1.41 -14.28
CA ALA A 62 -2.93 1.05 -15.60
C ALA A 62 -4.43 1.37 -15.74
N LEU A 63 -5.22 1.14 -14.69
CA LEU A 63 -6.64 1.51 -14.68
C LEU A 63 -6.85 3.02 -14.87
N LEU A 64 -5.95 3.83 -14.30
CA LEU A 64 -5.98 5.29 -14.41
C LEU A 64 -5.36 5.81 -15.72
N GLY A 65 -4.82 4.94 -16.58
CA GLY A 65 -4.06 5.34 -17.76
C GLY A 65 -2.74 6.06 -17.44
N ALA A 66 -2.16 5.76 -16.29
CA ALA A 66 -0.97 6.42 -15.74
C ALA A 66 0.23 5.47 -15.56
N GLU A 67 0.21 4.31 -16.19
CA GLU A 67 1.22 3.24 -16.07
C GLU A 67 2.62 3.64 -16.51
N THR A 68 2.75 4.72 -17.27
CA THR A 68 4.05 5.25 -17.72
C THR A 68 4.68 6.24 -16.76
N ARG A 69 4.01 6.58 -15.66
CA ARG A 69 4.49 7.58 -14.70
C ARG A 69 4.17 7.30 -13.23
N LEU A 70 3.32 6.31 -12.96
CA LEU A 70 2.89 5.94 -11.60
C LEU A 70 2.97 4.44 -11.38
N GLY A 71 3.05 4.03 -10.12
CA GLY A 71 2.85 2.65 -9.69
C GLY A 71 4.11 1.80 -9.66
N ALA A 72 5.26 2.33 -10.05
CA ALA A 72 6.54 1.63 -10.02
C ALA A 72 7.68 2.56 -9.59
N ILE A 73 8.79 1.98 -9.16
CA ILE A 73 10.02 2.71 -8.85
C ILE A 73 10.91 2.64 -10.09
N GLU A 74 10.77 3.63 -10.95
CA GLU A 74 11.52 3.75 -12.22
C GLU A 74 11.96 5.19 -12.45
N ALA A 75 13.05 5.36 -13.20
CA ALA A 75 13.50 6.69 -13.59
C ALA A 75 12.41 7.42 -14.40
N GLY A 76 12.12 8.66 -14.03
CA GLY A 76 11.08 9.48 -14.67
C GLY A 76 9.66 9.29 -14.09
N PHE A 77 9.45 8.32 -13.21
CA PHE A 77 8.18 8.15 -12.49
C PHE A 77 8.07 9.13 -11.34
N GLU A 78 6.84 9.43 -10.95
CA GLU A 78 6.59 10.20 -9.74
C GLU A 78 7.11 9.44 -8.50
N ALA A 79 7.73 10.17 -7.59
CA ALA A 79 8.31 9.58 -6.39
C ALA A 79 7.23 9.41 -5.31
N ASP A 80 6.47 8.33 -5.42
CA ASP A 80 5.53 7.83 -4.44
C ASP A 80 6.08 6.52 -3.89
N VAL A 81 6.69 6.57 -2.70
CA VAL A 81 7.47 5.45 -2.13
C VAL A 81 7.06 5.21 -0.69
N VAL A 82 6.89 3.95 -0.35
CA VAL A 82 6.68 3.50 1.02
C VAL A 82 7.83 2.59 1.42
N ILE A 83 8.46 2.88 2.54
CA ILE A 83 9.47 2.01 3.16
C ILE A 83 8.85 1.31 4.36
N VAL A 84 9.00 0.00 4.40
CA VAL A 84 8.50 -0.88 5.45
C VAL A 84 9.64 -1.71 6.05
N GLU A 85 9.43 -2.23 7.26
CA GLU A 85 10.47 -2.95 7.99
C GLU A 85 10.77 -4.34 7.39
N ARG A 86 9.74 -5.02 6.90
CA ARG A 86 9.82 -6.40 6.40
C ARG A 86 9.48 -6.48 4.92
N ASN A 87 9.88 -7.58 4.28
CA ASN A 87 9.47 -7.86 2.92
C ASN A 87 7.94 -8.08 2.84
N PRO A 88 7.20 -7.20 2.15
CA PRO A 88 5.74 -7.33 2.06
C PRO A 88 5.28 -8.55 1.26
N LEU A 89 6.14 -9.17 0.46
CA LEU A 89 5.85 -10.44 -0.23
C LEU A 89 5.80 -11.63 0.73
N GLU A 90 6.47 -11.53 1.88
CA GLU A 90 6.48 -12.54 2.94
C GLU A 90 5.49 -12.21 4.04
N SER A 91 5.31 -10.93 4.34
CA SER A 91 4.43 -10.42 5.39
C SER A 91 3.74 -9.13 4.95
N VAL A 92 2.58 -9.28 4.32
CA VAL A 92 1.80 -8.14 3.82
C VAL A 92 1.36 -7.18 4.93
N GLY A 93 1.25 -7.67 6.16
CA GLY A 93 0.91 -6.86 7.35
C GLY A 93 1.90 -5.74 7.65
N THR A 94 3.15 -5.82 7.18
CA THR A 94 4.14 -4.76 7.35
C THR A 94 3.73 -3.44 6.70
N LEU A 95 2.85 -3.47 5.69
CA LEU A 95 2.32 -2.29 5.01
C LEU A 95 1.45 -1.41 5.94
N GLN A 96 0.96 -1.96 7.03
CA GLN A 96 0.11 -1.23 7.98
C GLN A 96 0.90 -0.30 8.90
N ASP A 97 2.21 -0.49 8.95
CA ASP A 97 3.11 0.29 9.81
C ASP A 97 4.34 0.79 9.04
N PRO A 98 4.16 1.73 8.11
CA PRO A 98 5.26 2.24 7.29
C PRO A 98 6.27 3.02 8.12
N LEU A 99 7.55 2.88 7.80
CA LEU A 99 8.65 3.62 8.39
C LEU A 99 8.84 4.99 7.74
N LEU A 100 8.67 5.04 6.42
CA LEU A 100 8.78 6.27 5.63
C LEU A 100 7.72 6.27 4.54
N VAL A 101 7.11 7.41 4.31
CA VAL A 101 6.20 7.64 3.17
C VAL A 101 6.67 8.88 2.43
N ILE A 102 6.94 8.72 1.15
CA ILE A 102 7.22 9.81 0.22
C ILE A 102 6.02 9.90 -0.73
N SER A 103 5.48 11.08 -0.89
CA SER A 103 4.38 11.38 -1.81
C SER A 103 4.75 12.55 -2.69
N ASN A 104 4.71 12.33 -3.99
CA ASN A 104 5.09 13.33 -5.00
C ASN A 104 6.46 13.98 -4.69
N GLY A 105 7.44 13.16 -4.35
CA GLY A 105 8.80 13.59 -4.02
C GLY A 105 8.97 14.25 -2.65
N ARG A 106 7.93 14.31 -1.83
CA ARG A 106 7.97 14.94 -0.51
C ARG A 106 7.78 13.92 0.60
N VAL A 107 8.54 14.04 1.67
CA VAL A 107 8.40 13.19 2.84
C VAL A 107 7.10 13.54 3.58
N ALA A 108 6.14 12.62 3.56
CA ALA A 108 4.86 12.75 4.25
C ALA A 108 4.88 12.13 5.66
N LEU A 109 5.66 11.08 5.85
CA LEU A 109 5.88 10.41 7.14
C LEU A 109 7.33 9.98 7.23
N ASN A 110 7.98 10.27 8.36
CA ASN A 110 9.31 9.77 8.65
C ASN A 110 9.38 9.28 10.11
N ARG A 111 9.46 7.96 10.25
CA ARG A 111 9.66 7.27 11.53
C ARG A 111 11.05 6.64 11.61
N LEU A 112 11.89 6.88 10.61
CA LEU A 112 13.27 6.43 10.61
C LEU A 112 14.08 7.29 11.58
N THR A 113 14.52 6.70 12.68
CA THR A 113 15.47 7.33 13.61
C THR A 113 16.89 6.97 13.19
N PHE A 114 17.42 7.66 12.18
CA PHE A 114 18.86 7.62 11.95
C PHE A 114 19.55 8.43 13.05
N GLY A 115 20.22 7.70 13.95
CA GLY A 115 21.21 8.27 14.86
C GLY A 115 20.81 9.63 15.45
N LYS A 116 19.88 9.68 16.39
CA LYS A 116 19.96 10.72 17.38
C LYS A 116 21.28 10.48 18.11
N ALA A 117 22.30 11.20 17.69
CA ALA A 117 23.44 11.41 18.57
C ALA A 117 22.83 11.81 19.91
N SER A 118 23.07 11.02 20.94
CA SER A 118 22.75 11.40 22.31
C SER A 118 23.35 12.77 22.50
N SER A 119 22.53 13.79 22.69
CA SER A 119 23.01 15.09 23.10
C SER A 119 23.89 14.84 24.32
N PRO A 120 25.14 15.33 24.36
CA PRO A 120 25.93 15.20 25.58
C PRO A 120 25.11 15.85 26.69
N THR A 121 24.75 15.07 27.69
CA THR A 121 24.21 15.59 28.92
C THR A 121 25.22 16.58 29.44
N SER A 122 24.90 17.85 29.40
CA SER A 122 25.69 18.87 30.04
C SER A 122 25.83 18.51 31.51
N PRO A 123 27.05 18.67 32.10
CA PRO A 123 27.30 18.38 33.50
C PRO A 123 26.50 19.31 34.43
#